data_20941febddb49bb00226cbae5387e503
#
_entry.id   20941febddb49bb00226cbae5387e503
#
_cell.length_a   1.000
_cell.length_b   1.000
_cell.length_c   1.000
_cell.angle_alpha   90.00
_cell.angle_beta   90.00
_cell.angle_gamma   90.00
#
_symmetry.space_group_name_H-M   'P 1'
#
loop_
_entity.id
_entity.type
_entity.pdbx_description
1 polymer ?
#
loop_
_entity_poly.entity_id
_entity_poly.type
_entity_poly.pdbx_seq_one_letter_code
_entity_poly.pdbx_strand_id
1 'polypeptide(L)'
;AQGVAFKDEIMGRLIRFVSAHEVGHTIGLPHNMGSSFAYPVDSLRSASFTQKYGTAPSIMDYARFNYIAQPGDEGVALMPNIGPYDKHAVRWGYRPILEANTPDDEKPILDAWILKHQNDPMYRFGKQQFGVIDPSSQTEDLGDNAIKASKYGIANLKRIVPNLIEWTAEDGKTYEDLEILYGQVLSQFNRYMGHVSSNIGGVYEYYKTYDQEGAVYTHVDREYQKACLKFIQEELFKTPYWLIDTNLSNKIEFDGTVDRIRVNQARTLNNILDFGRMGRMIENEALHGNKAYSLTQMMTDLRRGIWSELYSQENIDPYRRNLQRAYLDRLEYLMTESQEPVSPLMRRYSNQTRVQVSQSDIRAVVRAQLRNLKQTIS
;
A
#
# COMPACT_ATOMS: atom_id res chain seq x y z
N ALA A 1 -1.70 15.85 -16.27
CA ALA A 1 -0.59 16.60 -16.87
C ALA A 1 0.02 15.76 -17.99
N GLN A 2 0.28 16.37 -19.13
CA GLN A 2 0.94 15.75 -20.29
C GLN A 2 2.42 16.17 -20.37
N GLY A 3 3.03 16.51 -19.23
CA GLY A 3 4.41 16.96 -19.11
C GLY A 3 4.80 17.14 -17.65
N VAL A 4 6.02 17.58 -17.40
CA VAL A 4 6.56 17.81 -16.05
C VAL A 4 5.92 19.01 -15.37
N ALA A 5 5.52 20.04 -16.12
CA ALA A 5 4.88 21.22 -15.60
C ALA A 5 3.36 21.04 -15.45
N PHE A 6 2.83 21.45 -14.30
CA PHE A 6 1.38 21.49 -14.05
C PHE A 6 0.79 22.82 -14.54
N LYS A 7 -0.44 22.78 -15.06
CA LYS A 7 -1.22 23.99 -15.31
C LYS A 7 -1.49 24.75 -13.99
N ASP A 8 -1.53 26.08 -14.03
CA ASP A 8 -1.71 26.93 -12.84
C ASP A 8 -2.93 26.56 -12.00
N GLU A 9 -4.05 26.17 -12.64
CA GLU A 9 -5.24 25.73 -11.93
C GLU A 9 -4.97 24.47 -11.07
N ILE A 10 -4.30 23.48 -11.64
CA ILE A 10 -3.96 22.23 -10.93
C ILE A 10 -2.95 22.54 -9.82
N MET A 11 -1.94 23.36 -10.09
CA MET A 11 -0.97 23.79 -9.10
C MET A 11 -1.63 24.55 -7.95
N GLY A 12 -2.54 25.47 -8.24
CA GLY A 12 -3.30 26.18 -7.22
C GLY A 12 -4.15 25.26 -6.34
N ARG A 13 -4.73 24.20 -6.92
CA ARG A 13 -5.48 23.18 -6.15
C ARG A 13 -4.55 22.32 -5.26
N LEU A 14 -3.36 21.97 -5.75
CA LEU A 14 -2.34 21.27 -4.96
C LEU A 14 -1.86 22.12 -3.78
N ILE A 15 -1.53 23.38 -4.01
CA ILE A 15 -1.10 24.31 -2.95
C ILE A 15 -2.20 24.44 -1.89
N ARG A 16 -3.46 24.59 -2.31
CA ARG A 16 -4.60 24.67 -1.38
C ARG A 16 -4.73 23.41 -0.54
N PHE A 17 -4.59 22.22 -1.16
CA PHE A 17 -4.63 20.93 -0.44
C PHE A 17 -3.52 20.88 0.62
N VAL A 18 -2.25 21.07 0.21
CA VAL A 18 -1.11 21.02 1.12
C VAL A 18 -1.25 22.08 2.23
N SER A 19 -1.59 23.33 1.89
CA SER A 19 -1.76 24.37 2.90
C SER A 19 -2.85 24.04 3.93
N ALA A 20 -3.97 23.48 3.48
CA ALA A 20 -5.04 23.08 4.40
C ALA A 20 -4.62 21.91 5.31
N HIS A 21 -3.84 20.97 4.78
CA HIS A 21 -3.24 19.86 5.54
C HIS A 21 -2.29 20.40 6.62
N GLU A 22 -1.36 21.29 6.25
CA GLU A 22 -0.40 21.88 7.19
C GLU A 22 -1.10 22.74 8.27
N VAL A 23 -2.16 23.47 7.91
CA VAL A 23 -3.01 24.16 8.90
C VAL A 23 -3.63 23.16 9.86
N GLY A 24 -4.07 21.99 9.39
CA GLY A 24 -4.53 20.90 10.25
C GLY A 24 -3.52 20.54 11.33
N HIS A 25 -2.23 20.43 10.97
CA HIS A 25 -1.15 20.18 11.93
C HIS A 25 -0.98 21.32 12.93
N THR A 26 -1.10 22.56 12.50
CA THR A 26 -0.94 23.73 13.39
C THR A 26 -2.05 23.81 14.45
N ILE A 27 -3.22 23.24 14.19
CA ILE A 27 -4.32 23.11 15.14
C ILE A 27 -4.34 21.75 15.86
N GLY A 28 -3.24 20.98 15.80
CA GLY A 28 -3.03 19.77 16.59
C GLY A 28 -3.58 18.47 15.98
N LEU A 29 -4.04 18.46 14.74
CA LEU A 29 -4.49 17.22 14.09
C LEU A 29 -3.30 16.39 13.64
N PRO A 30 -3.18 15.12 14.06
CA PRO A 30 -2.20 14.19 13.52
C PRO A 30 -2.64 13.64 12.15
N HIS A 31 -1.73 12.97 11.44
CA HIS A 31 -2.12 12.22 10.24
C HIS A 31 -3.18 11.17 10.54
N ASN A 32 -4.20 11.08 9.68
CA ASN A 32 -5.23 10.04 9.71
C ASN A 32 -5.15 9.19 8.44
N MET A 33 -4.13 8.29 8.37
CA MET A 33 -3.88 7.43 7.21
C MET A 33 -4.95 6.35 6.99
N GLY A 34 -5.83 6.13 7.97
CA GLY A 34 -6.93 5.16 7.87
C GLY A 34 -8.22 5.75 7.28
N SER A 35 -8.25 7.04 6.97
CA SER A 35 -9.49 7.67 6.54
C SER A 35 -9.87 7.30 5.10
N SER A 36 -8.92 7.20 4.18
CA SER A 36 -9.16 6.84 2.78
C SER A 36 -9.80 5.46 2.61
N PHE A 37 -9.57 4.54 3.54
CA PHE A 37 -10.18 3.21 3.55
C PHE A 37 -11.70 3.22 3.78
N ALA A 38 -12.26 4.31 4.28
CA ALA A 38 -13.70 4.44 4.50
C ALA A 38 -14.53 4.50 3.20
N TYR A 39 -13.92 4.87 2.08
CA TYR A 39 -14.64 5.03 0.83
C TYR A 39 -14.55 3.79 -0.06
N PRO A 40 -15.70 3.25 -0.53
CA PRO A 40 -15.67 2.20 -1.53
C PRO A 40 -14.95 2.67 -2.80
N VAL A 41 -14.10 1.81 -3.37
CA VAL A 41 -13.36 2.12 -4.61
C VAL A 41 -14.28 2.58 -5.74
N ASP A 42 -15.47 2.00 -5.88
CA ASP A 42 -16.42 2.41 -6.92
C ASP A 42 -16.95 3.83 -6.72
N SER A 43 -17.10 4.25 -5.47
CA SER A 43 -17.58 5.60 -5.15
C SER A 43 -16.57 6.67 -5.59
N LEU A 44 -15.28 6.35 -5.63
CA LEU A 44 -14.22 7.24 -6.09
C LEU A 44 -14.24 7.48 -7.61
N ARG A 45 -15.07 6.75 -8.35
CA ARG A 45 -15.37 6.96 -9.77
C ARG A 45 -16.67 7.73 -10.01
N SER A 46 -17.38 8.08 -8.95
CA SER A 46 -18.62 8.85 -9.02
C SER A 46 -18.36 10.35 -8.88
N ALA A 47 -18.78 11.14 -9.88
CA ALA A 47 -18.66 12.60 -9.82
C ALA A 47 -19.48 13.18 -8.65
N SER A 48 -20.72 12.74 -8.47
CA SER A 48 -21.59 13.22 -7.39
C SER A 48 -21.04 12.90 -6.00
N PHE A 49 -20.41 11.73 -5.84
CA PHE A 49 -19.77 11.34 -4.58
C PHE A 49 -18.51 12.16 -4.31
N THR A 50 -17.58 12.18 -5.26
CA THR A 50 -16.26 12.80 -5.05
C THR A 50 -16.33 14.33 -5.00
N GLN A 51 -17.26 14.97 -5.70
CA GLN A 51 -17.49 16.41 -5.57
C GLN A 51 -18.00 16.78 -4.17
N LYS A 52 -18.79 15.92 -3.54
CA LYS A 52 -19.32 16.14 -2.19
C LYS A 52 -18.33 15.79 -1.09
N TYR A 53 -17.62 14.67 -1.22
CA TYR A 53 -16.85 14.08 -0.14
C TYR A 53 -15.33 14.09 -0.38
N GLY A 54 -14.86 14.46 -1.57
CA GLY A 54 -13.44 14.35 -1.92
C GLY A 54 -12.99 12.89 -2.12
N THR A 55 -11.71 12.65 -1.92
CA THR A 55 -11.10 11.32 -2.09
C THR A 55 -10.88 10.59 -0.77
N ALA A 56 -11.02 11.27 0.37
CA ALA A 56 -10.95 10.70 1.71
C ALA A 56 -11.78 11.55 2.70
N PRO A 57 -12.28 10.98 3.81
CA PRO A 57 -13.00 11.70 4.87
C PRO A 57 -12.16 12.73 5.62
N SER A 58 -10.84 12.68 5.53
CA SER A 58 -9.92 13.60 6.20
C SER A 58 -8.88 14.15 5.25
N ILE A 59 -8.61 15.46 5.33
CA ILE A 59 -7.50 16.10 4.64
C ILE A 59 -6.15 15.72 5.26
N MET A 60 -6.16 15.17 6.48
CA MET A 60 -4.97 14.69 7.18
C MET A 60 -4.50 13.31 6.70
N ASP A 61 -5.18 12.70 5.74
CA ASP A 61 -4.72 11.54 4.98
C ASP A 61 -3.83 11.98 3.81
N TYR A 62 -2.91 11.14 3.39
CA TYR A 62 -2.12 11.36 2.17
C TYR A 62 -2.81 10.81 0.91
N ALA A 63 -4.12 10.84 0.85
CA ALA A 63 -4.94 10.49 -0.31
C ALA A 63 -4.82 11.57 -1.41
N ARG A 64 -3.63 11.75 -1.98
CA ARG A 64 -3.24 12.92 -2.78
C ARG A 64 -4.02 13.09 -4.07
N PHE A 65 -4.01 12.06 -4.91
CA PHE A 65 -4.68 12.06 -6.21
C PHE A 65 -5.59 10.87 -6.38
N ASN A 66 -6.76 11.09 -6.93
CA ASN A 66 -7.67 10.03 -7.32
C ASN A 66 -7.14 9.27 -8.55
N TYR A 67 -6.20 8.36 -8.32
CA TYR A 67 -5.67 7.49 -9.37
C TYR A 67 -6.63 6.38 -9.80
N ILE A 68 -7.79 6.28 -9.15
CA ILE A 68 -8.85 5.32 -9.47
C ILE A 68 -9.69 5.81 -10.65
N ALA A 69 -9.82 7.13 -10.82
CA ALA A 69 -10.55 7.73 -11.94
C ALA A 69 -10.06 7.21 -13.29
N GLN A 70 -10.99 6.93 -14.19
CA GLN A 70 -10.74 6.36 -15.51
C GLN A 70 -11.24 7.32 -16.61
N PRO A 71 -10.77 7.18 -17.85
CA PRO A 71 -11.42 7.84 -18.99
C PRO A 71 -12.92 7.54 -19.02
N GLY A 72 -13.74 8.58 -19.16
CA GLY A 72 -15.19 8.48 -19.08
C GLY A 72 -15.80 8.77 -17.70
N ASP A 73 -14.97 8.94 -16.66
CA ASP A 73 -15.44 9.40 -15.35
C ASP A 73 -15.44 10.93 -15.29
N GLU A 74 -16.28 11.57 -16.12
CA GLU A 74 -16.31 13.02 -16.24
C GLU A 74 -16.79 13.67 -14.94
N GLY A 75 -16.16 14.79 -14.55
CA GLY A 75 -16.51 15.55 -13.36
C GLY A 75 -16.09 14.95 -12.03
N VAL A 76 -15.38 13.83 -12.02
CA VAL A 76 -14.83 13.23 -10.80
C VAL A 76 -13.77 14.14 -10.18
N ALA A 77 -13.88 14.40 -8.86
CA ALA A 77 -12.86 15.15 -8.13
C ALA A 77 -11.58 14.32 -7.99
N LEU A 78 -10.44 14.99 -8.20
CA LEU A 78 -9.13 14.34 -8.21
C LEU A 78 -8.34 14.54 -6.91
N MET A 79 -8.83 15.38 -6.00
CA MET A 79 -8.11 15.74 -4.76
C MET A 79 -8.99 15.60 -3.53
N PRO A 80 -8.39 15.36 -2.35
CA PRO A 80 -9.10 15.39 -1.09
C PRO A 80 -9.56 16.81 -0.75
N ASN A 81 -10.58 16.88 0.11
CA ASN A 81 -11.11 18.11 0.68
C ASN A 81 -11.13 17.99 2.20
N ILE A 82 -11.38 19.10 2.91
CA ILE A 82 -11.72 19.08 4.33
C ILE A 82 -13.00 18.25 4.50
N GLY A 83 -12.87 17.09 5.13
CA GLY A 83 -13.91 16.07 5.17
C GLY A 83 -14.72 16.03 6.46
N PRO A 84 -15.62 15.03 6.57
CA PRO A 84 -16.42 14.82 7.78
C PRO A 84 -15.59 14.58 9.03
N TYR A 85 -14.50 13.80 8.91
CA TYR A 85 -13.58 13.54 10.03
C TYR A 85 -12.94 14.83 10.54
N ASP A 86 -12.42 15.67 9.66
CA ASP A 86 -11.75 16.91 10.06
C ASP A 86 -12.70 17.84 10.83
N LYS A 87 -13.93 17.98 10.34
CA LYS A 87 -14.97 18.78 10.98
C LYS A 87 -15.33 18.22 12.38
N HIS A 88 -15.37 16.90 12.49
CA HIS A 88 -15.60 16.23 13.78
C HIS A 88 -14.42 16.45 14.73
N ALA A 89 -13.18 16.23 14.27
CA ALA A 89 -11.97 16.38 15.07
C ALA A 89 -11.80 17.83 15.58
N VAL A 90 -12.01 18.83 14.70
CA VAL A 90 -11.98 20.25 15.10
C VAL A 90 -13.09 20.57 16.11
N ARG A 91 -14.30 20.07 15.88
CA ARG A 91 -15.40 20.25 16.84
C ARG A 91 -15.08 19.62 18.18
N TRP A 92 -14.52 18.40 18.18
CA TRP A 92 -14.14 17.69 19.39
C TRP A 92 -13.08 18.44 20.19
N GLY A 93 -12.06 18.99 19.52
CA GLY A 93 -10.95 19.68 20.17
C GLY A 93 -11.20 21.15 20.53
N TYR A 94 -12.17 21.82 19.90
CA TYR A 94 -12.28 23.30 19.98
C TYR A 94 -13.67 23.82 20.38
N ARG A 95 -14.71 22.99 20.37
CA ARG A 95 -16.04 23.45 20.76
C ARG A 95 -16.09 23.66 22.26
N PRO A 96 -16.42 24.87 22.76
CA PRO A 96 -16.64 25.10 24.18
C PRO A 96 -17.78 24.20 24.72
N ILE A 97 -17.57 23.60 25.87
CA ILE A 97 -18.57 22.79 26.61
C ILE A 97 -18.98 23.59 27.83
N LEU A 98 -20.10 24.32 27.70
CA LEU A 98 -20.53 25.29 28.69
C LEU A 98 -21.04 24.64 30.01
N GLU A 99 -21.39 23.35 29.94
CA GLU A 99 -21.86 22.55 31.08
C GLU A 99 -20.72 22.02 31.96
N ALA A 100 -19.48 22.06 31.44
CA ALA A 100 -18.28 21.60 32.16
C ALA A 100 -17.58 22.74 32.87
N ASN A 101 -17.16 22.51 34.11
CA ASN A 101 -16.38 23.47 34.91
C ASN A 101 -14.89 23.12 34.94
N THR A 102 -14.54 21.88 34.68
CA THR A 102 -13.17 21.35 34.66
C THR A 102 -12.94 20.49 33.41
N PRO A 103 -11.69 20.26 33.01
CA PRO A 103 -11.39 19.31 31.93
C PRO A 103 -11.90 17.88 32.21
N ASP A 104 -11.98 17.46 33.47
CA ASP A 104 -12.49 16.14 33.82
C ASP A 104 -14.00 16.03 33.58
N ASP A 105 -14.76 17.14 33.74
CA ASP A 105 -16.18 17.20 33.43
C ASP A 105 -16.46 17.11 31.91
N GLU A 106 -15.51 17.55 31.07
CA GLU A 106 -15.62 17.48 29.62
C GLU A 106 -15.50 16.05 29.11
N LYS A 107 -14.69 15.22 29.77
CA LYS A 107 -14.32 13.87 29.26
C LYS A 107 -15.53 12.99 28.91
N PRO A 108 -16.55 12.79 29.76
CA PRO A 108 -17.71 11.96 29.41
C PRO A 108 -18.52 12.51 28.23
N ILE A 109 -18.54 13.83 28.05
CA ILE A 109 -19.23 14.49 26.92
C ILE A 109 -18.45 14.23 25.61
N LEU A 110 -17.13 14.39 25.66
CA LEU A 110 -16.24 14.12 24.52
C LEU A 110 -16.25 12.64 24.11
N ASP A 111 -16.23 11.74 25.10
CA ASP A 111 -16.35 10.29 24.86
C ASP A 111 -17.70 9.95 24.19
N ALA A 112 -18.81 10.55 24.64
CA ALA A 112 -20.12 10.36 24.01
C ALA A 112 -20.17 10.86 22.54
N TRP A 113 -19.43 11.92 22.21
CA TRP A 113 -19.34 12.39 20.82
C TRP A 113 -18.58 11.40 19.94
N ILE A 114 -17.55 10.73 20.45
CA ILE A 114 -16.83 9.67 19.74
C ILE A 114 -17.73 8.45 19.54
N LEU A 115 -18.38 7.98 20.62
CA LEU A 115 -19.26 6.81 20.59
C LEU A 115 -20.44 6.97 19.62
N LYS A 116 -20.94 8.19 19.45
CA LYS A 116 -21.99 8.49 18.47
C LYS A 116 -21.63 8.09 17.05
N HIS A 117 -20.34 8.11 16.71
CA HIS A 117 -19.82 7.84 15.36
C HIS A 117 -19.06 6.50 15.25
N GLN A 118 -19.06 5.67 16.30
CA GLN A 118 -18.23 4.45 16.39
C GLN A 118 -18.45 3.44 15.26
N ASN A 119 -19.62 3.43 14.63
CA ASN A 119 -19.98 2.50 13.54
C ASN A 119 -19.93 3.16 12.15
N ASP A 120 -19.54 4.42 12.06
CA ASP A 120 -19.42 5.13 10.79
C ASP A 120 -17.95 5.19 10.37
N PRO A 121 -17.57 4.49 9.28
CA PRO A 121 -16.17 4.43 8.83
C PRO A 121 -15.61 5.81 8.48
N MET A 122 -16.45 6.81 8.16
CA MET A 122 -16.01 8.17 7.86
C MET A 122 -15.34 8.89 9.05
N TYR A 123 -15.54 8.39 10.28
CA TYR A 123 -14.99 8.96 11.50
C TYR A 123 -13.87 8.11 12.10
N ARG A 124 -13.43 7.08 11.37
CA ARG A 124 -12.30 6.24 11.79
C ARG A 124 -10.99 7.03 11.81
N PHE A 125 -10.20 6.79 12.85
CA PHE A 125 -8.82 7.20 12.92
C PHE A 125 -7.88 6.02 12.67
N GLY A 126 -6.89 6.21 11.80
CA GLY A 126 -5.80 5.27 11.59
C GLY A 126 -4.46 6.02 11.56
N LYS A 127 -3.58 5.70 12.52
CA LYS A 127 -2.29 6.40 12.66
C LYS A 127 -1.35 6.12 11.49
N GLN A 128 -0.44 7.04 11.25
CA GLN A 128 0.72 6.80 10.37
C GLN A 128 1.61 5.70 10.95
N GLN A 129 2.08 4.78 10.10
CA GLN A 129 2.89 3.64 10.48
C GLN A 129 4.29 3.73 9.85
N PHE A 130 5.31 3.47 10.66
CA PHE A 130 6.67 3.18 10.20
C PHE A 130 6.84 1.66 10.09
N GLY A 131 6.59 1.14 8.88
CA GLY A 131 6.41 -0.30 8.65
C GLY A 131 4.94 -0.70 8.76
N VAL A 132 4.29 -0.91 7.61
CA VAL A 132 2.85 -1.13 7.53
C VAL A 132 2.48 -2.51 8.07
N ILE A 133 1.69 -2.53 9.14
CA ILE A 133 1.05 -3.73 9.71
C ILE A 133 -0.45 -3.68 9.41
N ASP A 134 -1.10 -2.53 9.62
CA ASP A 134 -2.49 -2.29 9.26
C ASP A 134 -2.58 -1.82 7.80
N PRO A 135 -3.05 -2.68 6.87
CA PRO A 135 -3.12 -2.34 5.46
C PRO A 135 -4.23 -1.35 5.10
N SER A 136 -5.07 -0.97 6.07
CA SER A 136 -6.09 0.07 5.90
C SER A 136 -5.63 1.45 6.36
N SER A 137 -4.35 1.60 6.74
CA SER A 137 -3.74 2.87 7.18
C SER A 137 -2.39 3.05 6.51
N GLN A 138 -2.39 3.07 5.18
CA GLN A 138 -1.20 3.22 4.36
C GLN A 138 -1.02 4.68 3.91
N THR A 139 0.04 4.96 3.19
CA THR A 139 0.31 6.28 2.60
C THR A 139 -0.02 6.25 1.12
N GLU A 140 -0.82 7.19 0.65
CA GLU A 140 -1.19 7.36 -0.77
C GLU A 140 -2.01 6.20 -1.36
N ASP A 141 -2.65 5.40 -0.51
CA ASP A 141 -3.66 4.43 -0.91
C ASP A 141 -5.06 5.08 -0.95
N LEU A 142 -5.97 4.47 -1.67
CA LEU A 142 -7.34 4.92 -1.84
C LEU A 142 -8.33 3.75 -1.81
N GLY A 143 -9.40 3.97 -1.06
CA GLY A 143 -10.55 3.06 -1.04
C GLY A 143 -10.35 1.79 -0.23
N ASP A 144 -11.41 1.04 -0.10
CA ASP A 144 -11.55 -0.14 0.76
C ASP A 144 -10.94 -1.42 0.19
N ASN A 145 -10.40 -1.39 -1.04
CA ASN A 145 -9.88 -2.57 -1.73
C ASN A 145 -8.62 -2.28 -2.54
N ALA A 146 -7.46 -2.62 -1.99
CA ALA A 146 -6.16 -2.36 -2.58
C ALA A 146 -5.97 -3.02 -3.96
N ILE A 147 -6.53 -4.22 -4.20
CA ILE A 147 -6.45 -4.90 -5.50
C ILE A 147 -7.22 -4.10 -6.54
N LYS A 148 -8.46 -3.73 -6.23
CA LYS A 148 -9.34 -3.01 -7.16
C LYS A 148 -8.81 -1.62 -7.49
N ALA A 149 -8.37 -0.89 -6.47
CA ALA A 149 -7.74 0.42 -6.63
C ALA A 149 -6.47 0.33 -7.50
N SER A 150 -5.58 -0.64 -7.20
CA SER A 150 -4.35 -0.85 -7.97
C SER A 150 -4.62 -1.25 -9.41
N LYS A 151 -5.66 -2.05 -9.70
CA LYS A 151 -6.07 -2.38 -11.08
C LYS A 151 -6.39 -1.13 -11.90
N TYR A 152 -7.16 -0.20 -11.32
CA TYR A 152 -7.47 1.07 -11.97
C TYR A 152 -6.22 1.94 -12.17
N GLY A 153 -5.37 2.03 -11.14
CA GLY A 153 -4.11 2.74 -11.22
C GLY A 153 -3.19 2.19 -12.32
N ILE A 154 -3.00 0.86 -12.36
CA ILE A 154 -2.19 0.20 -13.41
C ILE A 154 -2.80 0.40 -14.80
N ALA A 155 -4.13 0.36 -14.94
CA ALA A 155 -4.79 0.65 -16.21
C ALA A 155 -4.49 2.07 -16.71
N ASN A 156 -4.37 3.05 -15.79
CA ASN A 156 -3.92 4.40 -16.12
C ASN A 156 -2.44 4.41 -16.55
N LEU A 157 -1.55 3.74 -15.80
CA LEU A 157 -0.14 3.68 -16.17
C LEU A 157 0.09 3.02 -17.54
N LYS A 158 -0.63 1.93 -17.84
CA LYS A 158 -0.60 1.27 -19.16
C LYS A 158 -1.01 2.19 -20.31
N ARG A 159 -1.87 3.21 -20.04
CA ARG A 159 -2.21 4.24 -21.04
C ARG A 159 -1.17 5.36 -21.12
N ILE A 160 -0.50 5.65 -20.01
CA ILE A 160 0.50 6.72 -19.93
C ILE A 160 1.80 6.34 -20.68
N VAL A 161 2.33 5.15 -20.43
CA VAL A 161 3.64 4.74 -20.96
C VAL A 161 3.80 4.93 -22.48
N PRO A 162 2.86 4.51 -23.35
CA PRO A 162 3.00 4.69 -24.81
C PRO A 162 3.01 6.16 -25.26
N ASN A 163 2.51 7.08 -24.42
CA ASN A 163 2.39 8.49 -24.78
C ASN A 163 3.55 9.35 -24.19
N LEU A 164 4.42 8.79 -23.35
CA LEU A 164 5.45 9.57 -22.65
C LEU A 164 6.39 10.30 -23.60
N ILE A 165 6.83 9.65 -24.67
CA ILE A 165 7.76 10.26 -25.66
C ILE A 165 7.12 11.48 -26.31
N GLU A 166 5.87 11.35 -26.75
CA GLU A 166 5.14 12.45 -27.38
C GLU A 166 4.87 13.61 -26.40
N TRP A 167 4.47 13.28 -25.16
CA TRP A 167 4.11 14.27 -24.14
C TRP A 167 5.30 15.07 -23.62
N THR A 168 6.52 14.55 -23.75
CA THR A 168 7.74 15.22 -23.29
C THR A 168 8.56 15.80 -24.44
N ALA A 169 8.11 15.60 -25.68
CA ALA A 169 8.82 16.10 -26.85
C ALA A 169 8.81 17.63 -26.90
N GLU A 170 10.01 18.23 -26.94
CA GLU A 170 10.22 19.66 -27.11
C GLU A 170 11.49 19.87 -27.94
N ASP A 171 11.38 20.64 -29.02
CA ASP A 171 12.49 20.90 -29.92
C ASP A 171 13.69 21.53 -29.20
N GLY A 172 14.88 20.95 -29.40
CA GLY A 172 16.12 21.42 -28.79
C GLY A 172 16.38 20.96 -27.36
N LYS A 173 15.47 20.22 -26.74
CA LYS A 173 15.67 19.61 -25.40
C LYS A 173 16.16 18.17 -25.48
N THR A 174 16.80 17.73 -24.38
CA THR A 174 17.19 16.34 -24.15
C THR A 174 15.99 15.52 -23.68
N TYR A 175 16.18 14.21 -23.45
CA TYR A 175 15.16 13.29 -22.93
C TYR A 175 15.04 13.27 -21.40
N GLU A 176 15.54 14.29 -20.68
CA GLU A 176 15.52 14.36 -19.21
C GLU A 176 14.09 14.33 -18.65
N ASP A 177 13.16 15.08 -19.25
CA ASP A 177 11.74 15.06 -18.83
C ASP A 177 11.10 13.68 -19.06
N LEU A 178 11.49 12.96 -20.11
CA LEU A 178 11.06 11.60 -20.38
C LEU A 178 11.54 10.65 -19.29
N GLU A 179 12.81 10.75 -18.90
CA GLU A 179 13.40 9.94 -17.84
C GLU A 179 12.69 10.18 -16.49
N ILE A 180 12.45 11.45 -16.14
CA ILE A 180 11.74 11.85 -14.92
C ILE A 180 10.33 11.24 -14.90
N LEU A 181 9.54 11.40 -15.95
CA LEU A 181 8.17 10.90 -15.99
C LEU A 181 8.09 9.37 -16.00
N TYR A 182 8.99 8.71 -16.71
CA TYR A 182 9.08 7.25 -16.69
C TYR A 182 9.46 6.75 -15.29
N GLY A 183 10.40 7.41 -14.61
CA GLY A 183 10.73 7.14 -13.21
C GLY A 183 9.53 7.27 -12.27
N GLN A 184 8.66 8.27 -12.49
CA GLN A 184 7.43 8.43 -11.74
C GLN A 184 6.42 7.28 -11.99
N VAL A 185 6.31 6.81 -13.23
CA VAL A 185 5.48 5.63 -13.56
C VAL A 185 5.94 4.39 -12.79
N LEU A 186 7.24 4.12 -12.79
CA LEU A 186 7.82 3.00 -12.05
C LEU A 186 7.61 3.13 -10.54
N SER A 187 7.82 4.32 -10.00
CA SER A 187 7.58 4.62 -8.58
C SER A 187 6.14 4.38 -8.19
N GLN A 188 5.20 4.86 -9.01
CA GLN A 188 3.77 4.69 -8.74
C GLN A 188 3.32 3.23 -8.87
N PHE A 189 3.83 2.48 -9.85
CA PHE A 189 3.58 1.05 -9.97
C PHE A 189 4.07 0.28 -8.73
N ASN A 190 5.29 0.60 -8.25
CA ASN A 190 5.81 -0.01 -7.01
C ASN A 190 4.96 0.30 -5.80
N ARG A 191 4.41 1.51 -5.71
CA ARG A 191 3.50 1.91 -4.63
C ARG A 191 2.25 1.04 -4.64
N TYR A 192 1.65 0.79 -5.80
CA TYR A 192 0.51 -0.13 -5.92
C TYR A 192 0.86 -1.55 -5.46
N MET A 193 2.04 -2.06 -5.82
CA MET A 193 2.51 -3.37 -5.33
C MET A 193 2.69 -3.38 -3.81
N GLY A 194 3.18 -2.27 -3.24
CA GLY A 194 3.27 -2.06 -1.79
C GLY A 194 1.92 -2.11 -1.11
N HIS A 195 0.93 -1.37 -1.62
CA HIS A 195 -0.43 -1.34 -1.06
C HIS A 195 -1.08 -2.72 -1.04
N VAL A 196 -0.92 -3.50 -2.12
CA VAL A 196 -1.47 -4.85 -2.19
C VAL A 196 -0.70 -5.81 -1.28
N SER A 197 0.64 -5.79 -1.30
CA SER A 197 1.47 -6.71 -0.51
C SER A 197 1.30 -6.52 1.00
N SER A 198 0.94 -5.34 1.46
CA SER A 198 0.70 -5.04 2.87
C SER A 198 -0.46 -5.84 3.47
N ASN A 199 -1.39 -6.31 2.64
CA ASN A 199 -2.49 -7.15 3.08
C ASN A 199 -2.06 -8.60 3.41
N ILE A 200 -0.95 -9.09 2.86
CA ILE A 200 -0.43 -10.43 3.16
C ILE A 200 0.19 -10.40 4.56
N GLY A 201 -0.36 -11.16 5.50
CA GLY A 201 0.02 -11.11 6.92
C GLY A 201 -0.26 -9.76 7.58
N GLY A 202 -1.21 -8.99 7.02
CA GLY A 202 -1.69 -7.72 7.56
C GLY A 202 -2.66 -7.91 8.72
N VAL A 203 -2.75 -6.91 9.59
CA VAL A 203 -3.65 -6.87 10.75
C VAL A 203 -4.28 -5.48 10.81
N TYR A 204 -5.61 -5.41 10.69
CA TYR A 204 -6.36 -4.18 10.89
C TYR A 204 -6.35 -3.77 12.36
N GLU A 205 -6.17 -2.47 12.65
CA GLU A 205 -6.22 -1.89 13.99
C GLU A 205 -7.40 -0.92 14.09
N TYR A 206 -8.27 -1.14 15.06
CA TYR A 206 -9.39 -0.25 15.39
C TYR A 206 -9.29 0.19 16.84
N TYR A 207 -9.06 1.46 17.08
CA TYR A 207 -9.03 2.02 18.44
C TYR A 207 -10.40 1.90 19.08
N LYS A 208 -10.47 1.22 20.22
CA LYS A 208 -11.72 0.98 20.96
C LYS A 208 -11.51 1.11 22.45
N THR A 209 -12.57 1.52 23.12
CA THR A 209 -12.70 1.51 24.58
C THR A 209 -13.58 0.33 25.03
N TYR A 210 -13.67 0.08 26.35
CA TYR A 210 -14.41 -1.08 26.89
C TYR A 210 -15.92 -1.08 26.59
N ASP A 211 -16.48 0.09 26.29
CA ASP A 211 -17.90 0.29 25.93
C ASP A 211 -18.17 0.12 24.42
N GLN A 212 -17.16 -0.26 23.64
CA GLN A 212 -17.26 -0.55 22.22
C GLN A 212 -17.06 -2.04 21.93
N GLU A 213 -18.00 -2.66 21.24
CA GLU A 213 -17.93 -4.07 20.89
C GLU A 213 -16.90 -4.39 19.78
N GLY A 214 -16.50 -5.65 19.71
CA GLY A 214 -15.64 -6.21 18.68
C GLY A 214 -14.14 -6.10 18.98
N ALA A 215 -13.33 -6.73 18.15
CA ALA A 215 -11.88 -6.79 18.33
C ALA A 215 -11.19 -5.45 17.97
N VAL A 216 -10.12 -5.13 18.69
CA VAL A 216 -9.19 -4.04 18.34
C VAL A 216 -8.32 -4.46 17.16
N TYR A 217 -7.85 -5.71 17.14
CA TYR A 217 -6.99 -6.27 16.09
C TYR A 217 -7.70 -7.38 15.35
N THR A 218 -7.72 -7.29 14.02
CA THR A 218 -8.33 -8.30 13.17
C THR A 218 -7.39 -8.63 12.00
N HIS A 219 -7.01 -9.89 11.84
CA HIS A 219 -6.20 -10.33 10.71
C HIS A 219 -6.98 -10.17 9.40
N VAL A 220 -6.26 -9.79 8.35
CA VAL A 220 -6.83 -9.72 7.00
C VAL A 220 -7.37 -11.11 6.61
N ASP A 221 -8.54 -11.12 5.97
CA ASP A 221 -9.20 -12.36 5.52
C ASP A 221 -8.27 -13.23 4.66
N ARG A 222 -8.34 -14.54 4.88
CA ARG A 222 -7.51 -15.53 4.20
C ARG A 222 -7.60 -15.45 2.68
N GLU A 223 -8.82 -15.39 2.15
CA GLU A 223 -9.02 -15.41 0.69
C GLU A 223 -8.59 -14.08 0.07
N TYR A 224 -8.73 -12.98 0.80
CA TYR A 224 -8.22 -11.69 0.34
C TYR A 224 -6.68 -11.66 0.32
N GLN A 225 -5.99 -12.22 1.32
CA GLN A 225 -4.53 -12.35 1.31
C GLN A 225 -4.04 -13.18 0.11
N LYS A 226 -4.70 -14.31 -0.19
CA LYS A 226 -4.42 -15.14 -1.37
C LYS A 226 -4.63 -14.39 -2.67
N ALA A 227 -5.72 -13.62 -2.77
CA ALA A 227 -6.00 -12.79 -3.93
C ALA A 227 -4.94 -11.69 -4.11
N CYS A 228 -4.42 -11.09 -3.01
CA CYS A 228 -3.31 -10.14 -3.06
C CYS A 228 -2.03 -10.78 -3.59
N LEU A 229 -1.66 -11.98 -3.12
CA LEU A 229 -0.49 -12.69 -3.64
C LEU A 229 -0.65 -13.01 -5.14
N LYS A 230 -1.81 -13.52 -5.53
CA LYS A 230 -2.12 -13.81 -6.93
C LYS A 230 -2.00 -12.56 -7.82
N PHE A 231 -2.53 -11.43 -7.36
CA PHE A 231 -2.42 -10.15 -8.08
C PHE A 231 -0.95 -9.74 -8.30
N ILE A 232 -0.10 -9.86 -7.28
CA ILE A 232 1.32 -9.54 -7.38
C ILE A 232 2.02 -10.49 -8.37
N GLN A 233 1.66 -11.76 -8.37
CA GLN A 233 2.18 -12.74 -9.32
C GLN A 233 1.80 -12.38 -10.77
N GLU A 234 0.57 -11.94 -11.00
CA GLU A 234 0.06 -11.59 -12.32
C GLU A 234 0.61 -10.26 -12.85
N GLU A 235 0.72 -9.22 -12.01
CA GLU A 235 1.07 -7.87 -12.46
C GLU A 235 2.57 -7.54 -12.35
N LEU A 236 3.33 -8.21 -11.45
CA LEU A 236 4.74 -7.92 -11.22
C LEU A 236 5.66 -9.13 -11.44
N PHE A 237 5.32 -10.30 -10.87
CA PHE A 237 6.21 -11.47 -10.95
C PHE A 237 6.16 -12.12 -12.34
N LYS A 238 5.01 -12.15 -13.00
CA LYS A 238 4.96 -12.27 -14.45
C LYS A 238 5.59 -11.01 -15.05
N THR A 239 6.49 -11.17 -16.02
CA THR A 239 7.23 -10.04 -16.59
C THR A 239 6.29 -8.94 -17.08
N PRO A 240 6.35 -7.72 -16.52
CA PRO A 240 5.46 -6.62 -16.87
C PRO A 240 5.92 -5.96 -18.19
N TYR A 241 5.76 -6.65 -19.31
CA TYR A 241 6.24 -6.20 -20.62
C TYR A 241 5.72 -4.82 -21.04
N TRP A 242 4.57 -4.39 -20.51
CA TRP A 242 4.02 -3.06 -20.75
C TRP A 242 4.88 -1.91 -20.19
N LEU A 243 5.77 -2.20 -19.22
CA LEU A 243 6.80 -1.27 -18.73
C LEU A 243 8.09 -1.31 -19.54
N ILE A 244 8.26 -2.29 -20.41
CA ILE A 244 9.52 -2.54 -21.12
C ILE A 244 9.33 -2.08 -22.57
N ASP A 245 9.51 -0.78 -22.80
CA ASP A 245 9.47 -0.18 -24.12
C ASP A 245 10.90 0.12 -24.59
N THR A 246 11.37 -0.63 -25.58
CA THR A 246 12.73 -0.48 -26.14
C THR A 246 12.95 0.89 -26.76
N ASN A 247 11.94 1.48 -27.42
CA ASN A 247 12.06 2.81 -28.01
C ASN A 247 12.21 3.90 -26.94
N LEU A 248 11.53 3.75 -25.81
CA LEU A 248 11.66 4.63 -24.67
C LEU A 248 13.03 4.43 -23.99
N SER A 249 13.39 3.20 -23.65
CA SER A 249 14.63 2.88 -22.94
C SER A 249 15.86 3.38 -23.70
N ASN A 250 15.94 3.16 -25.01
CA ASN A 250 17.07 3.63 -25.83
C ASN A 250 17.23 5.15 -25.89
N LYS A 251 16.29 5.92 -25.39
CA LYS A 251 16.36 7.39 -25.33
C LYS A 251 16.88 7.91 -23.99
N ILE A 252 16.70 7.15 -22.92
CA ILE A 252 17.00 7.59 -21.55
C ILE A 252 18.16 6.80 -20.90
N GLU A 253 18.48 5.63 -21.41
CA GLU A 253 19.52 4.76 -20.83
C GLU A 253 20.15 3.86 -21.91
N PHE A 254 21.42 3.51 -21.70
CA PHE A 254 22.13 2.54 -22.56
C PHE A 254 22.05 1.12 -22.00
N ASP A 255 21.82 0.99 -20.68
CA ASP A 255 21.60 -0.27 -19.96
C ASP A 255 20.68 -0.01 -18.74
N GLY A 256 20.32 -1.05 -17.99
CA GLY A 256 19.62 -0.90 -16.70
C GLY A 256 18.16 -1.33 -16.69
N THR A 257 17.48 -1.46 -17.83
CA THR A 257 16.07 -1.88 -17.87
C THR A 257 15.84 -3.21 -17.15
N VAL A 258 16.73 -4.19 -17.37
CA VAL A 258 16.63 -5.51 -16.72
C VAL A 258 16.79 -5.38 -15.21
N ASP A 259 17.77 -4.59 -14.77
CA ASP A 259 18.03 -4.38 -13.34
C ASP A 259 16.89 -3.62 -12.65
N ARG A 260 16.29 -2.66 -13.30
CA ARG A 260 15.16 -1.88 -12.82
C ARG A 260 13.94 -2.75 -12.48
N ILE A 261 13.61 -3.69 -13.38
CA ILE A 261 12.54 -4.66 -13.12
C ILE A 261 12.94 -5.62 -11.99
N ARG A 262 14.21 -6.11 -12.00
CA ARG A 262 14.74 -6.98 -10.95
C ARG A 262 14.62 -6.33 -9.55
N VAL A 263 15.00 -5.07 -9.42
CA VAL A 263 14.93 -4.32 -8.15
C VAL A 263 13.48 -4.24 -7.64
N ASN A 264 12.52 -4.00 -8.52
CA ASN A 264 11.12 -3.90 -8.16
C ASN A 264 10.55 -5.26 -7.73
N GLN A 265 10.85 -6.32 -8.47
CA GLN A 265 10.46 -7.68 -8.12
C GLN A 265 11.08 -8.13 -6.80
N ALA A 266 12.39 -7.91 -6.62
CA ALA A 266 13.10 -8.29 -5.41
C ALA A 266 12.61 -7.51 -4.18
N ARG A 267 12.34 -6.20 -4.32
CA ARG A 267 11.78 -5.38 -3.21
C ARG A 267 10.44 -5.94 -2.74
N THR A 268 9.52 -6.21 -3.66
CA THR A 268 8.20 -6.74 -3.31
C THR A 268 8.31 -8.15 -2.72
N LEU A 269 9.16 -9.00 -3.28
CA LEU A 269 9.45 -10.33 -2.76
C LEU A 269 10.00 -10.27 -1.32
N ASN A 270 11.01 -9.42 -1.08
CA ASN A 270 11.62 -9.25 0.24
C ASN A 270 10.62 -8.70 1.26
N ASN A 271 9.69 -7.85 0.83
CA ASN A 271 8.62 -7.34 1.68
C ASN A 271 7.61 -8.45 2.05
N ILE A 272 7.22 -9.31 1.09
CA ILE A 272 6.35 -10.48 1.37
C ILE A 272 7.06 -11.45 2.33
N LEU A 273 8.34 -11.66 2.17
CA LEU A 273 9.18 -12.56 2.98
C LEU A 273 9.92 -11.83 4.12
N ASP A 274 9.29 -10.80 4.70
CA ASP A 274 9.80 -10.13 5.90
C ASP A 274 9.58 -10.98 7.16
N PHE A 275 10.57 -11.03 8.05
CA PHE A 275 10.51 -11.82 9.29
C PHE A 275 9.30 -11.49 10.16
N GLY A 276 9.01 -10.20 10.36
CA GLY A 276 7.88 -9.78 11.17
C GLY A 276 6.53 -10.18 10.57
N ARG A 277 6.41 -10.10 9.25
CA ARG A 277 5.22 -10.55 8.51
C ARG A 277 5.03 -12.06 8.62
N MET A 278 6.10 -12.83 8.40
CA MET A 278 6.09 -14.27 8.54
C MET A 278 5.72 -14.69 9.97
N GLY A 279 6.23 -13.98 10.99
CA GLY A 279 5.86 -14.17 12.39
C GLY A 279 4.37 -13.95 12.65
N ARG A 280 3.79 -12.85 12.12
CA ARG A 280 2.34 -12.60 12.24
C ARG A 280 1.49 -13.68 11.57
N MET A 281 1.96 -14.27 10.45
CA MET A 281 1.24 -15.36 9.80
C MET A 281 1.26 -16.64 10.64
N ILE A 282 2.37 -16.96 11.31
CA ILE A 282 2.47 -18.08 12.25
C ILE A 282 1.51 -17.86 13.42
N GLU A 283 1.48 -16.67 13.99
CA GLU A 283 0.58 -16.32 15.09
C GLU A 283 -0.89 -16.39 14.68
N ASN A 284 -1.22 -15.88 13.48
CA ASN A 284 -2.58 -15.98 12.95
C ASN A 284 -3.03 -17.45 12.80
N GLU A 285 -2.13 -18.33 12.31
CA GLU A 285 -2.41 -19.75 12.20
C GLU A 285 -2.61 -20.41 13.58
N ALA A 286 -1.78 -20.04 14.57
CA ALA A 286 -1.90 -20.55 15.93
C ALA A 286 -3.24 -20.14 16.59
N LEU A 287 -3.72 -18.92 16.33
CA LEU A 287 -4.95 -18.38 16.90
C LEU A 287 -6.22 -18.86 16.18
N HIS A 288 -6.17 -19.05 14.86
CA HIS A 288 -7.35 -19.23 14.03
C HIS A 288 -7.34 -20.54 13.19
N GLY A 289 -6.27 -21.32 13.27
CA GLY A 289 -6.15 -22.61 12.60
C GLY A 289 -6.34 -22.52 11.08
N ASN A 290 -7.23 -23.34 10.54
CA ASN A 290 -7.49 -23.42 9.10
C ASN A 290 -8.18 -22.19 8.49
N LYS A 291 -8.66 -21.26 9.30
CA LYS A 291 -9.19 -19.95 8.84
C LYS A 291 -8.06 -18.99 8.46
N ALA A 292 -6.85 -19.19 8.98
CA ALA A 292 -5.70 -18.36 8.63
C ALA A 292 -5.12 -18.75 7.26
N TYR A 293 -4.51 -17.78 6.59
CA TYR A 293 -3.58 -18.04 5.49
C TYR A 293 -2.23 -18.39 6.11
N SER A 294 -1.95 -19.68 6.24
CA SER A 294 -0.75 -20.14 6.95
C SER A 294 0.53 -19.75 6.21
N LEU A 295 1.62 -19.61 6.97
CA LEU A 295 2.95 -19.33 6.38
C LEU A 295 3.32 -20.42 5.36
N THR A 296 3.06 -21.69 5.68
CA THR A 296 3.34 -22.84 4.79
C THR A 296 2.57 -22.73 3.47
N GLN A 297 1.28 -22.37 3.53
CA GLN A 297 0.46 -22.22 2.33
C GLN A 297 0.94 -21.03 1.49
N MET A 298 1.17 -19.86 2.11
CA MET A 298 1.67 -18.67 1.42
C MET A 298 2.99 -18.95 0.70
N MET A 299 3.95 -19.57 1.37
CA MET A 299 5.24 -19.93 0.78
C MET A 299 5.10 -20.92 -0.38
N THR A 300 4.13 -21.85 -0.30
CA THR A 300 3.84 -22.80 -1.38
C THR A 300 3.24 -22.11 -2.59
N ASP A 301 2.26 -21.23 -2.38
CA ASP A 301 1.61 -20.46 -3.45
C ASP A 301 2.63 -19.51 -4.11
N LEU A 302 3.48 -18.84 -3.31
CA LEU A 302 4.55 -17.97 -3.79
C LEU A 302 5.57 -18.74 -4.65
N ARG A 303 6.08 -19.89 -4.16
CA ARG A 303 7.01 -20.73 -4.92
C ARG A 303 6.41 -21.18 -6.25
N ARG A 304 5.18 -21.65 -6.25
CA ARG A 304 4.50 -22.09 -7.48
C ARG A 304 4.36 -20.96 -8.50
N GLY A 305 4.09 -19.74 -8.06
CA GLY A 305 3.99 -18.57 -8.95
C GLY A 305 5.36 -18.12 -9.50
N ILE A 306 6.42 -18.14 -8.66
CA ILE A 306 7.78 -17.77 -9.09
C ILE A 306 8.39 -18.82 -10.02
N TRP A 307 8.05 -20.09 -9.86
CA TRP A 307 8.57 -21.21 -10.65
C TRP A 307 7.47 -21.82 -11.54
N SER A 308 6.54 -21.00 -12.02
CA SER A 308 5.38 -21.46 -12.81
C SER A 308 5.81 -22.22 -14.10
N GLU A 309 6.93 -21.84 -14.67
CA GLU A 309 7.46 -22.45 -15.91
C GLU A 309 7.85 -23.92 -15.72
N LEU A 310 8.17 -24.36 -14.51
CA LEU A 310 8.38 -25.80 -14.21
C LEU A 310 7.11 -26.64 -14.41
N TYR A 311 5.95 -26.01 -14.33
CA TYR A 311 4.65 -26.69 -14.48
C TYR A 311 4.05 -26.50 -15.87
N SER A 312 4.28 -25.30 -16.49
CA SER A 312 3.76 -24.98 -17.84
C SER A 312 4.70 -25.39 -18.98
N GLN A 313 5.97 -25.72 -18.67
CA GLN A 313 7.04 -26.01 -19.63
C GLN A 313 7.30 -24.86 -20.63
N GLU A 314 7.02 -23.64 -20.22
CA GLU A 314 7.31 -22.42 -20.98
C GLU A 314 8.78 -22.02 -20.86
N ASN A 315 9.28 -21.27 -21.84
CA ASN A 315 10.61 -20.70 -21.79
C ASN A 315 10.70 -19.63 -20.71
N ILE A 316 11.83 -19.61 -19.98
CA ILE A 316 12.08 -18.65 -18.91
C ILE A 316 12.80 -17.43 -19.49
N ASP A 317 12.15 -16.26 -19.50
CA ASP A 317 12.76 -15.01 -19.93
C ASP A 317 13.82 -14.49 -18.91
N PRO A 318 14.67 -13.50 -19.29
CA PRO A 318 15.72 -12.97 -18.42
C PRO A 318 15.17 -12.38 -17.10
N TYR A 319 14.02 -11.73 -17.13
CA TYR A 319 13.41 -11.09 -15.95
C TYR A 319 12.91 -12.14 -14.95
N ARG A 320 12.28 -13.20 -15.46
CA ARG A 320 11.85 -14.34 -14.65
C ARG A 320 13.04 -15.07 -14.03
N ARG A 321 14.14 -15.28 -14.78
CA ARG A 321 15.37 -15.87 -14.22
C ARG A 321 15.94 -15.03 -13.08
N ASN A 322 15.89 -13.71 -13.20
CA ASN A 322 16.34 -12.81 -12.12
C ASN A 322 15.44 -12.89 -10.89
N LEU A 323 14.12 -12.96 -11.06
CA LEU A 323 13.19 -13.18 -9.96
C LEU A 323 13.44 -14.52 -9.25
N GLN A 324 13.69 -15.59 -10.01
CA GLN A 324 14.00 -16.91 -9.47
C GLN A 324 15.30 -16.92 -8.67
N ARG A 325 16.34 -16.20 -9.14
CA ARG A 325 17.57 -15.99 -8.36
C ARG A 325 17.29 -15.20 -7.08
N ALA A 326 16.59 -14.07 -7.19
CA ALA A 326 16.25 -13.26 -6.02
C ALA A 326 15.43 -14.05 -4.98
N TYR A 327 14.60 -15.00 -5.42
CA TYR A 327 13.89 -15.89 -4.51
C TYR A 327 14.85 -16.82 -3.76
N LEU A 328 15.82 -17.42 -4.44
CA LEU A 328 16.83 -18.28 -3.80
C LEU A 328 17.69 -17.49 -2.83
N ASP A 329 18.18 -16.31 -3.23
CA ASP A 329 18.96 -15.42 -2.37
C ASP A 329 18.15 -15.03 -1.11
N ARG A 330 16.85 -14.77 -1.27
CA ARG A 330 15.98 -14.46 -0.13
C ARG A 330 15.76 -15.67 0.79
N LEU A 331 15.62 -16.87 0.24
CA LEU A 331 15.52 -18.09 1.07
C LEU A 331 16.83 -18.36 1.83
N GLU A 332 17.98 -18.14 1.20
CA GLU A 332 19.29 -18.21 1.88
C GLU A 332 19.36 -17.23 3.04
N TYR A 333 19.01 -15.95 2.80
CA TYR A 333 18.94 -14.92 3.84
C TYR A 333 18.06 -15.36 5.02
N LEU A 334 16.89 -15.92 4.76
CA LEU A 334 15.96 -16.38 5.81
C LEU A 334 16.53 -17.58 6.60
N MET A 335 17.40 -18.37 6.00
CA MET A 335 18.06 -19.52 6.66
C MET A 335 19.26 -19.10 7.51
N THR A 336 20.00 -18.07 7.09
CA THR A 336 21.28 -17.66 7.71
C THR A 336 21.11 -16.48 8.66
N GLU A 337 20.30 -15.50 8.31
CA GLU A 337 20.19 -14.23 9.00
C GLU A 337 19.13 -14.25 10.12
N SER A 338 19.13 -13.21 10.91
CA SER A 338 18.13 -12.92 11.95
C SER A 338 17.51 -11.55 11.70
N GLN A 339 16.34 -11.32 12.30
CA GLN A 339 15.71 -10.00 12.22
C GLN A 339 16.60 -8.95 12.88
N GLU A 340 16.93 -7.90 12.13
CA GLU A 340 17.72 -6.81 12.67
C GLU A 340 16.96 -6.07 13.80
N PRO A 341 17.65 -5.71 14.89
CA PRO A 341 17.04 -4.96 15.96
C PRO A 341 16.70 -3.54 15.49
N VAL A 342 15.48 -3.10 15.79
CA VAL A 342 15.10 -1.70 15.59
C VAL A 342 16.02 -0.80 16.44
N SER A 343 16.58 0.25 15.83
CA SER A 343 17.42 1.20 16.53
C SER A 343 16.71 1.76 17.78
N PRO A 344 17.42 2.07 18.87
CA PRO A 344 16.80 2.58 20.09
C PRO A 344 15.94 3.82 19.85
N LEU A 345 16.34 4.70 18.93
CA LEU A 345 15.62 5.91 18.56
C LEU A 345 14.26 5.60 17.90
N MET A 346 14.22 4.56 17.08
CA MET A 346 13.02 4.17 16.32
C MET A 346 12.09 3.22 17.09
N ARG A 347 12.55 2.64 18.22
CA ARG A 347 11.73 1.69 19.01
C ARG A 347 10.40 2.27 19.46
N ARG A 348 10.37 3.57 19.77
CA ARG A 348 9.16 4.28 20.23
C ARG A 348 8.11 4.42 19.13
N TYR A 349 8.54 4.44 17.88
CA TYR A 349 7.69 4.69 16.71
C TYR A 349 7.46 3.43 15.86
N SER A 350 8.19 2.35 16.13
CA SER A 350 8.12 1.11 15.35
C SER A 350 7.07 0.16 15.91
N ASN A 351 6.12 -0.21 15.08
CA ASN A 351 5.16 -1.31 15.34
C ASN A 351 5.71 -2.67 14.84
N GLN A 352 7.01 -2.77 14.56
CA GLN A 352 7.60 -3.97 13.99
C GLN A 352 7.39 -5.19 14.91
N THR A 353 6.78 -6.24 14.37
CA THR A 353 6.67 -7.54 15.03
C THR A 353 8.06 -8.13 15.23
N ARG A 354 8.42 -8.49 16.47
CA ARG A 354 9.69 -9.12 16.78
C ARG A 354 9.55 -10.64 16.69
N VAL A 355 10.49 -11.25 15.98
CA VAL A 355 10.53 -12.69 15.80
C VAL A 355 11.92 -13.21 16.19
N GLN A 356 11.95 -14.20 17.07
CA GLN A 356 13.16 -14.99 17.31
C GLN A 356 13.24 -16.09 16.24
N VAL A 357 13.89 -15.77 15.12
CA VAL A 357 13.90 -16.59 13.91
C VAL A 357 14.36 -18.02 14.18
N SER A 358 15.38 -18.21 15.04
CA SER A 358 15.91 -19.52 15.43
C SER A 358 14.95 -20.39 16.25
N GLN A 359 13.95 -19.77 16.88
CA GLN A 359 12.93 -20.43 17.72
C GLN A 359 11.54 -20.45 17.07
N SER A 360 11.44 -20.01 15.81
CA SER A 360 10.20 -19.98 15.04
C SER A 360 10.18 -21.03 13.94
N ASP A 361 9.02 -21.28 13.37
CA ASP A 361 8.83 -22.22 12.25
C ASP A 361 9.38 -21.71 10.92
N ILE A 362 9.85 -20.44 10.86
CA ILE A 362 10.29 -19.81 9.61
C ILE A 362 11.34 -20.67 8.89
N ARG A 363 12.42 -21.04 9.58
CA ARG A 363 13.50 -21.84 8.98
C ARG A 363 13.05 -23.25 8.58
N ALA A 364 12.13 -23.84 9.34
CA ALA A 364 11.57 -25.16 9.01
C ALA A 364 10.75 -25.12 7.72
N VAL A 365 9.87 -24.11 7.59
CA VAL A 365 9.06 -23.88 6.40
C VAL A 365 9.93 -23.53 5.18
N VAL A 366 10.92 -22.65 5.32
CA VAL A 366 11.86 -22.30 4.24
C VAL A 366 12.62 -23.55 3.76
N ARG A 367 13.13 -24.36 4.67
CA ARG A 367 13.81 -25.62 4.34
C ARG A 367 12.91 -26.59 3.59
N ALA A 368 11.63 -26.67 3.95
CA ALA A 368 10.65 -27.49 3.23
C ALA A 368 10.44 -26.96 1.80
N GLN A 369 10.36 -25.64 1.60
CA GLN A 369 10.24 -25.06 0.25
C GLN A 369 11.48 -25.34 -0.62
N LEU A 370 12.70 -25.24 -0.07
CA LEU A 370 13.93 -25.59 -0.79
C LEU A 370 13.96 -27.08 -1.21
N ARG A 371 13.55 -27.99 -0.30
CA ARG A 371 13.46 -29.43 -0.63
C ARG A 371 12.44 -29.69 -1.74
N ASN A 372 11.25 -29.10 -1.63
CA ASN A 372 10.20 -29.25 -2.64
C ASN A 372 10.66 -28.70 -4.01
N LEU A 373 11.34 -27.55 -4.02
CA LEU A 373 11.87 -26.98 -5.26
C LEU A 373 12.92 -27.91 -5.87
N LYS A 374 13.88 -28.40 -5.07
CA LYS A 374 14.88 -29.36 -5.55
C LYS A 374 14.24 -30.60 -6.20
N GLN A 375 13.21 -31.17 -5.55
CA GLN A 375 12.50 -32.33 -6.09
C GLN A 375 11.73 -32.04 -7.39
N THR A 376 11.29 -30.79 -7.58
CA THR A 376 10.55 -30.39 -8.79
C THR A 376 11.49 -30.14 -9.98
N ILE A 377 12.76 -29.74 -9.72
CA ILE A 377 13.76 -29.46 -10.75
C ILE A 377 14.51 -30.75 -11.18
N SER A 378 14.62 -31.73 -10.26
CA SER A 378 15.25 -33.04 -10.52
C SER A 378 14.34 -33.94 -11.33
#